data_152c7c42331d8664e4b6426f9156d019
#
_entry.id   152c7c42331d8664e4b6426f9156d019
#
_cell.length_a   1.000
_cell.length_b   1.000
_cell.length_c   1.000
_cell.angle_alpha   90.00
_cell.angle_beta   90.00
_cell.angle_gamma   90.00
#
_symmetry.space_group_name_H-M   'P 1'
#
loop_
_entity.id
_entity.type
_entity.pdbx_description
1 polymer ?
#
loop_
_entity_poly.entity_id
_entity_poly.type
_entity_poly.pdbx_seq_one_letter_code
_entity_poly.pdbx_strand_id
1 'polypeptide(L)'
;MQIFSTRIRFLLINLFLTLTVCCYPQDFEVAPVLVSFDANPGENQTQVLTVRNHSNERQKFVLNLADYTLTMEGTKSVMEAGSTQRSLADWITVNPSFVELNPNESASINLIMTVPRTGFNTRWGMIQVEVAKEQMASEADKQLSTGVIIVPRIVVLVKQSPRSNQNYRGTVTGLREVEGPDPEFRSFEAILTNTGDKILEAKVFLALANLETAEEKQFNPVSVSVYPEQQRKVVLTLPEHPGPGQYALAFLMDYGHRMAIEGAQILLTVE
;
A
#
# COMPACT_ATOMS: atom_id res chain seq x y z
N MET A 1 -6.59 -2.21 59.78
CA MET A 1 -6.60 -1.47 58.50
C MET A 1 -5.40 -1.78 57.55
N GLN A 2 -4.39 -2.51 57.97
CA GLN A 2 -3.24 -2.91 57.09
C GLN A 2 -3.43 -4.22 56.29
N ILE A 3 -4.28 -5.14 56.75
CA ILE A 3 -4.47 -6.45 56.10
C ILE A 3 -5.28 -6.36 54.80
N PHE A 4 -6.18 -5.38 54.70
CA PHE A 4 -6.98 -5.16 53.48
C PHE A 4 -6.18 -4.61 52.28
N SER A 5 -5.16 -3.80 52.57
CA SER A 5 -4.29 -3.20 51.54
C SER A 5 -3.38 -4.23 50.82
N THR A 6 -2.94 -5.26 51.57
CA THR A 6 -2.01 -6.26 51.04
C THR A 6 -2.77 -7.25 50.09
N ARG A 7 -4.02 -7.61 50.42
CA ARG A 7 -4.84 -8.51 49.60
C ARG A 7 -5.26 -7.87 48.27
N ILE A 8 -5.53 -6.54 48.25
CA ILE A 8 -5.86 -5.81 47.03
C ILE A 8 -4.63 -5.70 46.12
N ARG A 9 -3.42 -5.48 46.66
CA ARG A 9 -2.17 -5.47 45.87
C ARG A 9 -1.85 -6.83 45.26
N PHE A 10 -2.06 -7.92 45.95
CA PHE A 10 -1.90 -9.28 45.42
C PHE A 10 -2.94 -9.60 44.33
N LEU A 11 -4.16 -9.11 44.44
CA LEU A 11 -5.23 -9.33 43.45
C LEU A 11 -4.92 -8.51 42.17
N LEU A 12 -4.41 -7.28 42.29
CA LEU A 12 -4.00 -6.46 41.14
C LEU A 12 -2.75 -7.00 40.43
N ILE A 13 -1.79 -7.58 41.16
CA ILE A 13 -0.60 -8.22 40.59
C ILE A 13 -0.99 -9.50 39.84
N ASN A 14 -1.92 -10.30 40.33
CA ASN A 14 -2.43 -11.47 39.62
C ASN A 14 -3.28 -11.11 38.39
N LEU A 15 -4.05 -10.03 38.43
CA LEU A 15 -4.83 -9.56 37.28
C LEU A 15 -3.92 -9.04 36.16
N PHE A 16 -2.77 -8.46 36.49
CA PHE A 16 -1.79 -7.99 35.51
C PHE A 16 -0.98 -9.12 34.85
N LEU A 17 -0.86 -10.27 35.55
CA LEU A 17 -0.14 -11.44 35.04
C LEU A 17 -0.97 -12.30 34.08
N THR A 18 -2.29 -12.10 34.03
CA THR A 18 -3.18 -12.87 33.14
C THR A 18 -3.48 -12.18 31.80
N LEU A 19 -3.02 -10.93 31.59
CA LEU A 19 -3.03 -10.27 30.28
C LEU A 19 -1.79 -10.64 29.46
N THR A 20 -1.48 -11.93 29.34
CA THR A 20 -0.67 -12.41 28.24
C THR A 20 -1.53 -12.28 26.98
N VAL A 21 -1.41 -11.13 26.29
CA VAL A 21 -1.88 -11.01 24.91
C VAL A 21 -1.19 -12.14 24.15
N CYS A 22 -1.96 -13.18 23.78
CA CYS A 22 -1.50 -14.18 22.81
C CYS A 22 -1.25 -13.44 21.50
N CYS A 23 -0.06 -12.84 21.37
CA CYS A 23 0.47 -12.40 20.10
C CYS A 23 0.75 -13.69 19.36
N TYR A 24 -0.16 -14.11 18.46
CA TYR A 24 0.12 -15.20 17.55
C TYR A 24 1.27 -14.71 16.66
N PRO A 25 2.47 -15.30 16.77
CA PRO A 25 3.56 -14.93 15.88
C PRO A 25 3.11 -15.26 14.46
N GLN A 26 3.45 -14.40 13.53
CA GLN A 26 3.23 -14.68 12.11
C GLN A 26 4.04 -15.91 11.74
N ASP A 27 3.39 -16.93 11.15
CA ASP A 27 4.02 -18.24 10.88
C ASP A 27 5.17 -18.16 9.87
N PHE A 28 5.23 -17.10 9.07
CA PHE A 28 6.33 -16.86 8.13
C PHE A 28 6.50 -15.37 7.80
N GLU A 29 7.65 -15.03 7.28
CA GLU A 29 8.04 -13.68 6.88
C GLU A 29 8.50 -13.68 5.43
N VAL A 30 8.21 -12.56 4.74
CA VAL A 30 8.69 -12.28 3.38
C VAL A 30 9.26 -10.86 3.35
N ALA A 31 10.49 -10.70 2.90
CA ALA A 31 11.15 -9.41 2.83
C ALA A 31 12.01 -9.27 1.55
N PRO A 32 11.96 -8.10 0.90
CA PRO A 32 11.11 -6.95 1.13
C PRO A 32 9.69 -7.16 0.58
N VAL A 33 8.69 -6.43 1.12
CA VAL A 33 7.30 -6.46 0.62
C VAL A 33 7.03 -5.50 -0.55
N LEU A 34 8.02 -4.68 -0.90
CA LEU A 34 8.01 -3.79 -2.06
C LEU A 34 9.33 -3.95 -2.82
N VAL A 35 9.24 -4.40 -4.08
CA VAL A 35 10.38 -4.59 -4.97
C VAL A 35 10.25 -3.65 -6.16
N SER A 36 11.32 -2.90 -6.43
CA SER A 36 11.36 -1.93 -7.53
C SER A 36 12.49 -2.26 -8.48
N PHE A 37 12.15 -2.39 -9.76
CA PHE A 37 13.10 -2.51 -10.85
C PHE A 37 13.11 -1.21 -11.65
N ASP A 38 14.26 -0.87 -12.20
CA ASP A 38 14.47 0.32 -13.02
C ASP A 38 15.23 0.03 -14.32
N ALA A 39 15.30 -1.24 -14.71
CA ALA A 39 15.95 -1.71 -15.92
C ALA A 39 15.41 -1.00 -17.17
N ASN A 40 16.33 -0.59 -18.07
CA ASN A 40 15.96 0.00 -19.35
C ASN A 40 15.54 -1.08 -20.37
N PRO A 41 14.88 -0.72 -21.47
CA PRO A 41 14.56 -1.65 -22.55
C PRO A 41 15.78 -2.43 -23.02
N GLY A 42 15.64 -3.76 -23.06
CA GLY A 42 16.71 -4.71 -23.41
C GLY A 42 17.65 -5.11 -22.28
N GLU A 43 17.48 -4.55 -21.08
CA GLU A 43 18.30 -4.90 -19.91
C GLU A 43 17.63 -6.00 -19.06
N ASN A 44 18.47 -6.70 -18.30
CA ASN A 44 18.05 -7.60 -17.23
C ASN A 44 18.47 -7.04 -15.88
N GLN A 45 17.64 -7.23 -14.86
CA GLN A 45 17.95 -6.85 -13.49
C GLN A 45 17.46 -7.93 -12.53
N THR A 46 18.24 -8.24 -11.50
CA THR A 46 17.88 -9.23 -10.49
C THR A 46 17.76 -8.56 -9.12
N GLN A 47 16.68 -8.91 -8.41
CA GLN A 47 16.46 -8.58 -7.01
C GLN A 47 16.25 -9.87 -6.22
N VAL A 48 16.50 -9.82 -4.92
CA VAL A 48 16.36 -10.99 -4.04
C VAL A 48 15.22 -10.77 -3.07
N LEU A 49 14.33 -11.76 -2.99
CA LEU A 49 13.28 -11.86 -1.99
C LEU A 49 13.65 -12.97 -1.01
N THR A 50 13.51 -12.73 0.28
CA THR A 50 13.75 -13.74 1.32
C THR A 50 12.41 -14.21 1.88
N VAL A 51 12.24 -15.53 1.94
CA VAL A 51 11.12 -16.18 2.64
C VAL A 51 11.69 -16.90 3.86
N ARG A 52 11.12 -16.69 5.03
CA ARG A 52 11.54 -17.32 6.28
C ARG A 52 10.37 -18.01 6.97
N ASN A 53 10.57 -19.24 7.38
CA ASN A 53 9.62 -19.99 8.18
C ASN A 53 9.82 -19.70 9.67
N HIS A 54 8.85 -19.13 10.33
CA HIS A 54 8.86 -18.89 11.79
C HIS A 54 8.07 -19.92 12.58
N SER A 55 7.38 -20.84 11.89
CA SER A 55 6.63 -21.90 12.56
C SER A 55 7.56 -22.97 13.14
N ASN A 56 7.02 -23.81 14.01
CA ASN A 56 7.74 -24.95 14.58
C ASN A 56 7.69 -26.21 13.70
N GLU A 57 7.08 -26.09 12.51
CA GLU A 57 6.89 -27.20 11.58
C GLU A 57 7.55 -26.86 10.23
N ARG A 58 7.88 -27.91 9.48
CA ARG A 58 8.33 -27.78 8.10
C ARG A 58 7.18 -27.29 7.23
N GLN A 59 7.39 -26.21 6.45
CA GLN A 59 6.41 -25.57 5.62
C GLN A 59 6.83 -25.54 4.16
N LYS A 60 5.85 -25.65 3.28
CA LYS A 60 6.02 -25.52 1.82
C LYS A 60 5.43 -24.18 1.40
N PHE A 61 6.18 -23.39 0.66
CA PHE A 61 5.77 -22.07 0.18
C PHE A 61 5.71 -22.05 -1.34
N VAL A 62 4.60 -21.51 -1.87
CA VAL A 62 4.40 -21.28 -3.30
C VAL A 62 4.38 -19.78 -3.54
N LEU A 63 5.06 -19.36 -4.60
CA LEU A 63 5.14 -17.96 -5.02
C LEU A 63 4.43 -17.81 -6.37
N ASN A 64 3.26 -17.22 -6.36
CA ASN A 64 2.42 -17.02 -7.54
C ASN A 64 2.45 -15.56 -7.98
N LEU A 65 2.58 -15.33 -9.29
CA LEU A 65 2.41 -14.02 -9.88
C LEU A 65 0.91 -13.68 -9.97
N ALA A 66 0.59 -12.42 -9.75
CA ALA A 66 -0.74 -11.87 -10.00
C ALA A 66 -0.63 -10.40 -10.44
N ASP A 67 -1.61 -9.94 -11.16
CA ASP A 67 -1.79 -8.52 -11.46
C ASP A 67 -2.67 -7.85 -10.39
N TYR A 68 -2.70 -6.53 -10.39
CA TYR A 68 -3.67 -5.78 -9.61
C TYR A 68 -4.03 -4.46 -10.29
N THR A 69 -5.24 -4.02 -10.04
CA THR A 69 -5.73 -2.67 -10.36
C THR A 69 -6.01 -1.90 -9.09
N LEU A 70 -6.14 -0.59 -9.19
CA LEU A 70 -6.54 0.26 -8.07
C LEU A 70 -7.90 0.89 -8.36
N THR A 71 -8.75 0.98 -7.33
CA THR A 71 -9.95 1.82 -7.39
C THR A 71 -9.57 3.29 -7.23
N MET A 72 -10.52 4.19 -7.46
CA MET A 72 -10.29 5.63 -7.21
C MET A 72 -9.96 5.91 -5.73
N GLU A 73 -10.43 5.10 -4.80
CA GLU A 73 -10.10 5.17 -3.37
C GLU A 73 -8.74 4.54 -3.05
N GLY A 74 -8.09 3.88 -4.03
CA GLY A 74 -6.77 3.25 -3.94
C GLY A 74 -6.75 1.87 -3.31
N THR A 75 -7.91 1.24 -3.23
CA THR A 75 -7.98 -0.17 -2.87
C THR A 75 -7.44 -1.02 -4.02
N LYS A 76 -6.60 -1.98 -3.70
CA LYS A 76 -6.06 -2.92 -4.69
C LYS A 76 -7.00 -4.09 -4.88
N SER A 77 -7.36 -4.35 -6.15
CA SER A 77 -8.11 -5.53 -6.56
C SER A 77 -7.17 -6.48 -7.29
N VAL A 78 -7.08 -7.70 -6.80
CA VAL A 78 -6.22 -8.75 -7.38
C VAL A 78 -6.84 -9.27 -8.67
N MET A 79 -6.01 -9.44 -9.69
CA MET A 79 -6.35 -9.93 -11.01
C MET A 79 -5.44 -11.10 -11.39
N GLU A 80 -5.85 -11.89 -12.36
CA GLU A 80 -5.02 -12.96 -12.91
C GLU A 80 -3.74 -12.38 -13.56
N ALA A 81 -2.62 -13.08 -13.41
CA ALA A 81 -1.35 -12.68 -14.02
C ALA A 81 -1.47 -12.56 -15.55
N GLY A 82 -0.98 -11.46 -16.10
CA GLY A 82 -1.06 -11.19 -17.55
C GLY A 82 -2.38 -10.60 -18.02
N SER A 83 -3.35 -10.37 -17.12
CA SER A 83 -4.68 -9.89 -17.49
C SER A 83 -4.78 -8.37 -17.67
N THR A 84 -3.81 -7.60 -17.15
CA THR A 84 -3.82 -6.13 -17.29
C THR A 84 -2.84 -5.66 -18.38
N GLN A 85 -3.13 -4.51 -18.98
CA GLN A 85 -2.22 -3.91 -19.99
C GLN A 85 -0.86 -3.54 -19.40
N ARG A 86 -0.81 -3.29 -18.11
CA ARG A 86 0.40 -2.91 -17.35
C ARG A 86 0.98 -4.10 -16.57
N SER A 87 0.59 -5.33 -16.92
CA SER A 87 1.16 -6.54 -16.32
C SER A 87 2.65 -6.63 -16.54
N LEU A 88 3.39 -7.06 -15.51
CA LEU A 88 4.80 -7.42 -15.61
C LEU A 88 5.02 -8.94 -15.68
N ALA A 89 3.95 -9.75 -15.73
CA ALA A 89 4.04 -11.20 -15.61
C ALA A 89 4.95 -11.85 -16.68
N ASP A 90 4.92 -11.34 -17.91
CA ASP A 90 5.79 -11.83 -18.98
C ASP A 90 7.23 -11.35 -18.90
N TRP A 91 7.53 -10.41 -18.00
CA TRP A 91 8.85 -9.79 -17.88
C TRP A 91 9.61 -10.29 -16.64
N ILE A 92 8.94 -10.88 -15.68
CA ILE A 92 9.55 -11.32 -14.42
C ILE A 92 9.56 -12.85 -14.32
N THR A 93 10.70 -13.36 -13.87
CA THR A 93 10.85 -14.78 -13.48
C THR A 93 11.11 -14.86 -11.99
N VAL A 94 10.34 -15.69 -11.28
CA VAL A 94 10.50 -15.99 -9.85
C VAL A 94 11.21 -17.34 -9.75
N ASN A 95 12.42 -17.39 -9.18
CA ASN A 95 13.22 -18.61 -9.13
C ASN A 95 13.95 -18.79 -7.78
N PRO A 96 13.62 -19.85 -7.04
CA PRO A 96 12.56 -20.82 -7.27
C PRO A 96 11.16 -20.24 -6.98
N SER A 97 10.11 -20.77 -7.63
CA SER A 97 8.70 -20.42 -7.34
C SER A 97 8.07 -21.30 -6.26
N PHE A 98 8.83 -22.27 -5.76
CA PHE A 98 8.45 -23.18 -4.69
C PHE A 98 9.66 -23.44 -3.80
N VAL A 99 9.47 -23.40 -2.48
CA VAL A 99 10.49 -23.76 -1.49
C VAL A 99 9.87 -24.51 -0.33
N GLU A 100 10.65 -25.40 0.23
CA GLU A 100 10.30 -26.12 1.45
C GLU A 100 11.33 -25.79 2.52
N LEU A 101 10.86 -25.26 3.66
CA LEU A 101 11.70 -24.73 4.74
C LEU A 101 11.42 -25.43 6.05
N ASN A 102 12.47 -25.85 6.72
CA ASN A 102 12.40 -26.33 8.11
C ASN A 102 12.08 -25.17 9.08
N PRO A 103 11.73 -25.44 10.34
CA PRO A 103 11.58 -24.41 11.35
C PRO A 103 12.77 -23.45 11.41
N ASN A 104 12.49 -22.14 11.39
CA ASN A 104 13.48 -21.05 11.41
C ASN A 104 14.42 -20.97 10.20
N GLU A 105 14.22 -21.78 9.16
CA GLU A 105 14.98 -21.73 7.92
C GLU A 105 14.52 -20.59 7.01
N SER A 106 15.45 -20.09 6.18
CA SER A 106 15.17 -19.04 5.18
C SER A 106 15.67 -19.47 3.81
N ALA A 107 14.96 -19.06 2.76
CA ALA A 107 15.39 -19.20 1.38
C ALA A 107 15.44 -17.84 0.67
N SER A 108 16.42 -17.72 -0.22
CA SER A 108 16.54 -16.58 -1.14
C SER A 108 15.90 -16.94 -2.48
N ILE A 109 15.00 -16.10 -2.93
CA ILE A 109 14.27 -16.22 -4.20
C ILE A 109 14.79 -15.13 -5.13
N ASN A 110 15.30 -15.50 -6.29
CA ASN A 110 15.72 -14.53 -7.29
C ASN A 110 14.53 -14.08 -8.12
N LEU A 111 14.32 -12.78 -8.15
CA LEU A 111 13.35 -12.10 -9.01
C LEU A 111 14.13 -11.53 -10.19
N ILE A 112 13.99 -12.12 -11.37
CA ILE A 112 14.75 -11.75 -12.57
C ILE A 112 13.81 -11.01 -13.49
N MET A 113 14.04 -9.70 -13.65
CA MET A 113 13.33 -8.83 -14.58
C MET A 113 14.05 -8.81 -15.91
N THR A 114 13.38 -9.18 -17.00
CA THR A 114 13.87 -9.13 -18.37
C THR A 114 13.01 -8.17 -19.17
N VAL A 115 13.50 -6.96 -19.42
CA VAL A 115 12.73 -5.92 -20.11
C VAL A 115 12.91 -6.07 -21.62
N PRO A 116 11.85 -6.23 -22.41
CA PRO A 116 11.95 -6.27 -23.88
C PRO A 116 12.52 -4.95 -24.43
N ARG A 117 13.10 -4.99 -25.62
CA ARG A 117 13.64 -3.78 -26.27
C ARG A 117 12.58 -2.70 -26.54
N THR A 118 11.31 -3.06 -26.56
CA THR A 118 10.14 -2.17 -26.72
C THR A 118 9.49 -1.82 -25.38
N GLY A 119 10.08 -2.24 -24.24
CA GLY A 119 9.50 -2.12 -22.91
C GLY A 119 9.78 -0.78 -22.26
N PHE A 120 9.23 0.32 -22.80
CA PHE A 120 9.43 1.68 -22.24
C PHE A 120 8.46 2.04 -21.12
N ASN A 121 7.33 1.34 -21.02
CA ASN A 121 6.26 1.68 -20.12
C ASN A 121 6.49 1.14 -18.71
N THR A 122 6.01 1.90 -17.72
CA THR A 122 5.94 1.43 -16.34
C THR A 122 4.93 0.29 -16.22
N ARG A 123 5.34 -0.80 -15.56
CA ARG A 123 4.52 -1.98 -15.30
C ARG A 123 4.55 -2.37 -13.82
N TRP A 124 3.51 -3.05 -13.37
CA TRP A 124 3.41 -3.50 -11.99
C TRP A 124 2.62 -4.80 -11.88
N GLY A 125 2.78 -5.46 -10.76
CA GLY A 125 2.10 -6.67 -10.38
C GLY A 125 2.44 -7.04 -8.94
N MET A 126 2.12 -8.24 -8.53
CA MET A 126 2.41 -8.73 -7.21
C MET A 126 2.86 -10.19 -7.25
N ILE A 127 3.62 -10.56 -6.22
CA ILE A 127 3.94 -11.95 -5.91
C ILE A 127 3.16 -12.30 -4.66
N GLN A 128 2.34 -13.33 -4.72
CA GLN A 128 1.60 -13.89 -3.59
C GLN A 128 2.39 -15.08 -3.06
N VAL A 129 2.85 -14.97 -1.82
CA VAL A 129 3.55 -16.05 -1.11
C VAL A 129 2.57 -16.70 -0.15
N GLU A 130 2.30 -17.98 -0.35
CA GLU A 130 1.32 -18.76 0.43
C GLU A 130 1.94 -20.05 0.92
N VAL A 131 1.43 -20.51 2.07
CA VAL A 131 1.73 -21.87 2.55
C VAL A 131 0.93 -22.87 1.70
N ALA A 132 1.63 -23.78 1.01
CA ALA A 132 1.00 -24.87 0.29
C ALA A 132 0.41 -25.87 1.28
N LYS A 133 -0.92 -26.04 1.24
CA LYS A 133 -1.57 -27.11 2.03
C LYS A 133 -1.60 -28.39 1.22
N GLU A 134 -1.08 -29.46 1.81
CA GLU A 134 -1.35 -30.80 1.30
C GLU A 134 -2.79 -31.18 1.68
N GLN A 135 -3.66 -31.33 0.69
CA GLN A 135 -4.92 -32.02 0.89
C GLN A 135 -4.60 -33.51 1.07
N MET A 136 -4.56 -33.97 2.32
CA MET A 136 -4.48 -35.39 2.57
C MET A 136 -5.78 -36.05 2.08
N ALA A 137 -5.67 -37.06 1.26
CA ALA A 137 -6.83 -37.84 0.77
C ALA A 137 -7.72 -38.40 1.90
N SER A 138 -7.19 -38.51 3.12
CA SER A 138 -7.92 -38.91 4.31
C SER A 138 -8.87 -37.84 4.88
N GLU A 139 -8.73 -36.56 4.47
CA GLU A 139 -9.64 -35.49 4.89
C GLU A 139 -10.87 -35.36 3.96
N ALA A 140 -10.78 -35.88 2.74
CA ALA A 140 -11.91 -35.92 1.79
C ALA A 140 -13.07 -36.78 2.30
N ASP A 141 -12.82 -37.73 3.17
CA ASP A 141 -13.83 -38.66 3.71
C ASP A 141 -14.50 -38.16 5.03
N LYS A 142 -14.01 -37.04 5.60
CA LYS A 142 -14.60 -36.38 6.79
C LYS A 142 -15.43 -35.15 6.40
N GLN A 143 -16.35 -35.32 5.47
CA GLN A 143 -17.20 -34.25 4.92
C GLN A 143 -18.32 -33.75 5.87
N LEU A 144 -18.13 -33.64 7.16
CA LEU A 144 -19.16 -33.11 8.06
C LEU A 144 -18.63 -32.13 9.12
N SER A 145 -17.47 -31.54 8.93
CA SER A 145 -17.01 -30.47 9.80
C SER A 145 -16.98 -29.15 9.03
N THR A 146 -17.87 -28.25 9.39
CA THR A 146 -17.89 -26.84 8.87
C THR A 146 -16.67 -26.11 9.46
N GLY A 147 -15.49 -26.37 8.96
CA GLY A 147 -14.26 -25.69 9.34
C GLY A 147 -13.93 -24.56 8.36
N VAL A 148 -13.64 -23.36 8.87
CA VAL A 148 -13.06 -22.29 8.06
C VAL A 148 -11.58 -22.58 7.93
N ILE A 149 -11.10 -22.79 6.70
CA ILE A 149 -9.69 -22.96 6.39
C ILE A 149 -9.10 -21.58 6.10
N ILE A 150 -8.24 -21.08 6.99
CA ILE A 150 -7.50 -19.83 6.77
C ILE A 150 -6.14 -20.18 6.18
N VAL A 151 -5.85 -19.65 4.98
CA VAL A 151 -4.52 -19.74 4.36
C VAL A 151 -3.87 -18.37 4.43
N PRO A 152 -2.86 -18.18 5.29
CA PRO A 152 -2.16 -16.91 5.37
C PRO A 152 -1.40 -16.66 4.06
N ARG A 153 -1.46 -15.40 3.57
CA ARG A 153 -0.80 -14.97 2.35
C ARG A 153 -0.08 -13.65 2.59
N ILE A 154 1.18 -13.57 2.19
CA ILE A 154 1.92 -12.31 2.14
C ILE A 154 2.02 -11.87 0.69
N VAL A 155 1.73 -10.59 0.45
CA VAL A 155 1.77 -9.97 -0.87
C VAL A 155 3.00 -9.09 -0.98
N VAL A 156 3.80 -9.33 -2.00
CA VAL A 156 4.95 -8.51 -2.39
C VAL A 156 4.56 -7.71 -3.62
N LEU A 157 4.55 -6.39 -3.50
CA LEU A 157 4.29 -5.51 -4.63
C LEU A 157 5.56 -5.35 -5.47
N VAL A 158 5.42 -5.50 -6.78
CA VAL A 158 6.54 -5.39 -7.72
C VAL A 158 6.21 -4.32 -8.73
N LYS A 159 7.18 -3.43 -8.97
CA LYS A 159 7.09 -2.41 -10.03
C LYS A 159 8.36 -2.40 -10.88
N GLN A 160 8.20 -2.20 -12.17
CA GLN A 160 9.26 -1.98 -13.14
C GLN A 160 9.01 -0.64 -13.84
N SER A 161 9.98 0.26 -13.78
CA SER A 161 9.86 1.55 -14.43
C SER A 161 11.23 1.99 -14.95
N PRO A 162 11.45 2.00 -16.30
CA PRO A 162 12.76 2.26 -16.89
C PRO A 162 13.37 3.58 -16.39
N ARG A 163 14.68 3.59 -16.13
CA ARG A 163 15.42 4.81 -15.74
C ARG A 163 15.33 5.90 -16.80
N SER A 164 15.30 5.49 -18.07
CA SER A 164 15.19 6.39 -19.21
C SER A 164 13.81 7.05 -19.36
N ASN A 165 12.77 6.48 -18.73
CA ASN A 165 11.44 7.06 -18.75
C ASN A 165 11.35 8.18 -17.71
N GLN A 166 11.13 9.42 -18.17
CA GLN A 166 10.99 10.63 -17.33
C GLN A 166 9.61 11.27 -17.49
N ASN A 167 8.62 10.52 -17.98
CA ASN A 167 7.28 11.06 -18.22
C ASN A 167 6.45 11.11 -16.93
N TYR A 168 6.77 12.08 -16.08
CA TYR A 168 6.00 12.44 -14.90
C TYR A 168 5.00 13.53 -15.29
N ARG A 169 3.70 13.25 -15.20
CA ARG A 169 2.65 14.22 -15.48
C ARG A 169 1.38 13.87 -14.70
N GLY A 170 0.87 14.82 -13.96
CA GLY A 170 -0.38 14.67 -13.21
C GLY A 170 -1.23 15.93 -13.31
N THR A 171 -2.49 15.82 -12.95
CA THR A 171 -3.43 16.94 -12.83
C THR A 171 -4.30 16.79 -11.61
N VAL A 172 -4.77 17.91 -11.04
CA VAL A 172 -5.72 17.98 -9.95
C VAL A 172 -7.00 18.64 -10.47
N THR A 173 -8.14 17.99 -10.31
CA THR A 173 -9.44 18.48 -10.79
C THR A 173 -10.56 18.16 -9.80
N GLY A 174 -11.74 18.75 -9.99
CA GLY A 174 -12.95 18.40 -9.25
C GLY A 174 -12.89 18.75 -7.75
N LEU A 175 -12.10 19.77 -7.39
CA LEU A 175 -12.03 20.24 -6.00
C LEU A 175 -13.40 20.74 -5.53
N ARG A 176 -13.87 20.17 -4.45
CA ARG A 176 -15.14 20.53 -3.81
C ARG A 176 -15.13 20.20 -2.33
N GLU A 177 -15.97 20.87 -1.58
CA GLU A 177 -16.25 20.52 -0.19
C GLU A 177 -17.17 19.29 -0.13
N VAL A 178 -16.90 18.39 0.83
CA VAL A 178 -17.66 17.17 1.06
C VAL A 178 -17.81 16.90 2.55
N GLU A 179 -18.75 16.05 2.92
CA GLU A 179 -18.82 15.52 4.27
C GLU A 179 -17.59 14.63 4.52
N GLY A 180 -16.86 14.94 5.58
CA GLY A 180 -15.65 14.21 5.98
C GLY A 180 -15.91 13.18 7.08
N PRO A 181 -14.88 12.46 7.50
CA PRO A 181 -14.97 11.47 8.57
C PRO A 181 -15.27 12.12 9.94
N ASP A 182 -14.93 13.40 10.11
CA ASP A 182 -15.20 14.20 11.30
C ASP A 182 -16.06 15.40 10.90
N PRO A 183 -17.34 15.46 11.35
CA PRO A 183 -18.24 16.54 11.02
C PRO A 183 -17.87 17.90 11.64
N GLU A 184 -16.98 17.93 12.62
CA GLU A 184 -16.49 19.18 13.21
C GLU A 184 -15.57 19.94 12.25
N PHE A 185 -14.92 19.26 11.31
CA PHE A 185 -13.95 19.86 10.42
C PHE A 185 -14.39 19.79 8.95
N ARG A 186 -14.10 20.85 8.22
CA ARG A 186 -14.40 20.91 6.77
C ARG A 186 -13.48 19.99 6.01
N SER A 187 -14.04 19.23 5.09
CA SER A 187 -13.28 18.28 4.25
C SER A 187 -13.45 18.60 2.77
N PHE A 188 -12.40 18.39 2.02
CA PHE A 188 -12.30 18.75 0.61
C PHE A 188 -11.82 17.54 -0.20
N GLU A 189 -12.56 17.23 -1.25
CA GLU A 189 -12.25 16.15 -2.18
C GLU A 189 -11.67 16.73 -3.47
N ALA A 190 -10.64 16.07 -3.99
CA ALA A 190 -10.14 16.31 -5.33
C ALA A 190 -9.81 15.00 -6.04
N ILE A 191 -9.81 15.04 -7.38
CA ILE A 191 -9.42 13.92 -8.24
C ILE A 191 -8.04 14.21 -8.81
N LEU A 192 -7.10 13.32 -8.49
CA LEU A 192 -5.75 13.32 -9.04
C LEU A 192 -5.74 12.38 -10.25
N THR A 193 -5.26 12.84 -11.39
CA THR A 193 -5.13 12.01 -12.59
C THR A 193 -3.67 11.95 -13.00
N ASN A 194 -3.14 10.74 -13.18
CA ASN A 194 -1.82 10.55 -13.74
C ASN A 194 -1.92 10.41 -15.26
N THR A 195 -1.49 11.43 -15.98
CA THR A 195 -1.45 11.49 -17.45
C THR A 195 -0.07 11.16 -18.03
N GLY A 196 0.90 10.86 -17.15
CA GLY A 196 2.23 10.39 -17.50
C GLY A 196 2.33 8.86 -17.54
N ASP A 197 3.58 8.39 -17.52
CA ASP A 197 3.87 6.94 -17.53
C ASP A 197 4.72 6.47 -16.33
N LYS A 198 5.01 7.36 -15.40
CA LYS A 198 5.63 7.03 -14.11
C LYS A 198 4.58 6.97 -13.02
N ILE A 199 4.72 6.06 -12.05
CA ILE A 199 3.91 6.12 -10.83
C ILE A 199 4.28 7.42 -10.11
N LEU A 200 3.29 8.27 -9.85
CA LEU A 200 3.47 9.50 -9.09
C LEU A 200 3.38 9.16 -7.60
N GLU A 201 4.49 9.29 -6.90
CA GLU A 201 4.52 9.24 -5.43
C GLU A 201 4.39 10.69 -4.94
N ALA A 202 3.15 11.14 -4.81
CA ALA A 202 2.85 12.55 -4.58
C ALA A 202 2.62 12.85 -3.10
N LYS A 203 2.98 14.07 -2.70
CA LYS A 203 2.55 14.70 -1.46
C LYS A 203 1.39 15.62 -1.78
N VAL A 204 0.24 15.39 -1.17
CA VAL A 204 -0.96 16.21 -1.36
C VAL A 204 -1.28 16.94 -0.07
N PHE A 205 -1.66 18.21 -0.18
CA PHE A 205 -1.94 19.05 0.98
C PHE A 205 -2.89 20.19 0.64
N LEU A 206 -3.51 20.74 1.66
CA LEU A 206 -4.31 21.96 1.56
C LEU A 206 -3.43 23.19 1.86
N ALA A 207 -3.72 24.28 1.15
CA ALA A 207 -3.23 25.61 1.48
C ALA A 207 -4.43 26.56 1.56
N LEU A 208 -4.47 27.40 2.59
CA LEU A 208 -5.54 28.36 2.83
C LEU A 208 -4.95 29.76 2.88
N ALA A 209 -5.44 30.65 2.03
CA ALA A 209 -5.03 32.05 2.00
C ALA A 209 -6.22 32.94 2.36
N ASN A 210 -6.05 33.79 3.36
CA ASN A 210 -7.02 34.83 3.69
C ASN A 210 -6.93 35.98 2.66
N LEU A 211 -8.03 36.29 1.98
CA LEU A 211 -8.03 37.29 0.90
C LEU A 211 -7.98 38.74 1.38
N GLU A 212 -8.25 38.98 2.67
CA GLU A 212 -8.22 40.34 3.24
C GLU A 212 -6.83 40.67 3.82
N THR A 213 -6.20 39.68 4.49
CA THR A 213 -4.91 39.86 5.17
C THR A 213 -3.72 39.40 4.35
N ALA A 214 -3.95 38.65 3.28
CA ALA A 214 -2.94 37.95 2.48
C ALA A 214 -2.10 36.95 3.28
N GLU A 215 -2.58 36.52 4.44
CA GLU A 215 -1.94 35.47 5.23
C GLU A 215 -2.21 34.11 4.59
N GLU A 216 -1.14 33.34 4.35
CA GLU A 216 -1.22 32.00 3.77
C GLU A 216 -0.73 30.96 4.78
N LYS A 217 -1.45 29.84 4.85
CA LYS A 217 -1.11 28.71 5.69
C LYS A 217 -1.18 27.39 4.91
N GLN A 218 -0.12 26.61 4.97
CA GLN A 218 -0.07 25.26 4.39
C GLN A 218 -0.19 24.21 5.49
N PHE A 219 -0.90 23.13 5.17
CA PHE A 219 -1.14 22.03 6.11
C PHE A 219 -0.28 20.82 5.80
N ASN A 220 -0.19 19.91 6.78
CA ASN A 220 0.68 18.74 6.67
C ASN A 220 0.31 17.86 5.46
N PRO A 221 1.29 17.48 4.64
CA PRO A 221 1.04 16.69 3.46
C PRO A 221 0.75 15.22 3.79
N VAL A 222 -0.09 14.62 2.94
CA VAL A 222 -0.37 13.17 2.92
C VAL A 222 0.27 12.56 1.69
N SER A 223 0.91 11.40 1.83
CA SER A 223 1.52 10.69 0.71
C SER A 223 0.48 9.85 -0.03
N VAL A 224 0.44 10.00 -1.35
CA VAL A 224 -0.51 9.32 -2.23
C VAL A 224 0.21 8.83 -3.49
N SER A 225 -0.01 7.56 -3.86
CA SER A 225 0.47 7.02 -5.14
C SER A 225 -0.63 7.12 -6.19
N VAL A 226 -0.30 7.65 -7.37
CA VAL A 226 -1.21 7.69 -8.53
C VAL A 226 -0.55 6.96 -9.69
N TYR A 227 -1.14 5.84 -10.10
CA TYR A 227 -0.59 4.98 -11.14
C TYR A 227 -0.89 5.54 -12.54
N PRO A 228 -0.05 5.22 -13.56
CA PRO A 228 -0.25 5.66 -14.94
C PRO A 228 -1.67 5.37 -15.43
N GLU A 229 -2.27 6.35 -16.13
CA GLU A 229 -3.61 6.27 -16.73
C GLU A 229 -4.76 6.06 -15.71
N GLN A 230 -4.47 6.23 -14.41
CA GLN A 230 -5.47 6.06 -13.35
C GLN A 230 -5.81 7.39 -12.67
N GLN A 231 -6.96 7.37 -12.03
CA GLN A 231 -7.46 8.45 -11.18
C GLN A 231 -7.45 8.03 -9.71
N ARG A 232 -7.17 8.99 -8.86
CA ARG A 232 -7.18 8.82 -7.42
C ARG A 232 -8.03 9.91 -6.78
N LYS A 233 -9.08 9.52 -6.12
CA LYS A 233 -9.89 10.41 -5.29
C LYS A 233 -9.21 10.56 -3.93
N VAL A 234 -9.01 11.79 -3.49
CA VAL A 234 -8.39 12.09 -2.19
C VAL A 234 -9.25 13.09 -1.45
N VAL A 235 -9.52 12.79 -0.20
CA VAL A 235 -10.22 13.68 0.73
C VAL A 235 -9.21 14.14 1.77
N LEU A 236 -9.10 15.46 1.93
CA LEU A 236 -8.28 16.10 2.97
C LEU A 236 -9.17 16.93 3.89
N THR A 237 -8.95 16.83 5.18
CA THR A 237 -9.64 17.59 6.19
C THR A 237 -8.82 18.81 6.59
N LEU A 238 -9.47 19.97 6.66
CA LEU A 238 -8.88 21.20 7.18
C LEU A 238 -8.77 21.06 8.71
N PRO A 239 -7.57 21.01 9.31
CA PRO A 239 -7.40 20.64 10.72
C PRO A 239 -7.64 21.82 11.68
N GLU A 240 -8.33 22.86 11.23
CA GLU A 240 -8.66 24.04 12.03
C GLU A 240 -9.94 24.72 11.52
N HIS A 241 -10.49 25.58 12.35
CA HIS A 241 -11.64 26.44 12.02
C HIS A 241 -11.11 27.83 11.67
N PRO A 242 -11.07 28.23 10.39
CA PRO A 242 -10.74 29.60 10.05
C PRO A 242 -11.80 30.56 10.60
N GLY A 243 -11.38 31.73 11.07
CA GLY A 243 -12.29 32.79 11.51
C GLY A 243 -13.17 33.29 10.37
N PRO A 244 -14.22 34.13 10.68
CA PRO A 244 -15.04 34.73 9.64
C PRO A 244 -14.21 35.49 8.60
N GLY A 245 -14.56 35.36 7.33
CA GLY A 245 -13.85 36.01 6.23
C GLY A 245 -13.92 35.27 4.91
N GLN A 246 -13.23 35.79 3.91
CA GLN A 246 -13.08 35.18 2.60
C GLN A 246 -11.71 34.57 2.42
N TYR A 247 -11.68 33.36 1.91
CA TYR A 247 -10.45 32.56 1.75
C TYR A 247 -10.36 31.95 0.35
N ALA A 248 -9.14 31.82 -0.14
CA ALA A 248 -8.83 30.91 -1.24
C ALA A 248 -8.26 29.60 -0.64
N LEU A 249 -8.94 28.49 -0.90
CA LEU A 249 -8.45 27.16 -0.55
C LEU A 249 -7.90 26.48 -1.79
N ALA A 250 -6.64 26.07 -1.73
CA ALA A 250 -5.99 25.29 -2.75
C ALA A 250 -5.76 23.85 -2.28
N PHE A 251 -6.04 22.88 -3.15
CA PHE A 251 -5.65 21.50 -3.02
C PHE A 251 -4.44 21.28 -3.95
N LEU A 252 -3.28 20.97 -3.38
CA LEU A 252 -2.00 20.94 -4.06
C LEU A 252 -1.43 19.53 -4.11
N MET A 253 -0.79 19.19 -5.23
CA MET A 253 -0.11 17.93 -5.47
C MET A 253 1.33 18.19 -5.90
N ASP A 254 2.29 17.85 -5.05
CA ASP A 254 3.73 17.84 -5.32
C ASP A 254 4.19 16.40 -5.52
N TYR A 255 4.58 16.05 -6.74
CA TYR A 255 5.14 14.74 -7.06
C TYR A 255 6.64 14.80 -7.37
N GLY A 256 7.30 15.92 -7.01
CA GLY A 256 8.75 16.08 -7.09
C GLY A 256 9.28 16.10 -8.51
N HIS A 257 10.48 15.56 -8.71
CA HIS A 257 11.15 15.41 -10.02
C HIS A 257 11.37 16.72 -10.78
N ARG A 258 11.43 17.86 -10.07
CA ARG A 258 11.54 19.24 -10.64
C ARG A 258 10.34 19.63 -11.51
N MET A 259 9.20 18.95 -11.32
CA MET A 259 7.95 19.34 -11.95
C MET A 259 7.28 20.46 -11.16
N ALA A 260 6.43 21.23 -11.83
CA ALA A 260 5.60 22.21 -11.14
C ALA A 260 4.60 21.53 -10.21
N ILE A 261 4.27 22.20 -9.10
CA ILE A 261 3.17 21.76 -8.23
C ILE A 261 1.86 21.95 -8.98
N GLU A 262 1.07 20.88 -9.06
CA GLU A 262 -0.26 20.91 -9.66
C GLU A 262 -1.30 21.18 -8.59
N GLY A 263 -2.39 21.87 -8.92
CA GLY A 263 -3.41 22.16 -7.95
C GLY A 263 -4.72 22.65 -8.55
N ALA A 264 -5.74 22.65 -7.70
CA ALA A 264 -7.04 23.28 -7.94
C ALA A 264 -7.37 24.17 -6.75
N GLN A 265 -8.12 25.24 -6.99
CA GLN A 265 -8.53 26.13 -5.90
C GLN A 265 -10.02 26.46 -5.98
N ILE A 266 -10.60 26.76 -4.82
CA ILE A 266 -11.96 27.28 -4.66
C ILE A 266 -11.96 28.46 -3.70
N LEU A 267 -12.99 29.28 -3.78
CA LEU A 267 -13.25 30.33 -2.78
C LEU A 267 -14.12 29.78 -1.66
N LEU A 268 -13.76 30.11 -0.44
CA LEU A 268 -14.52 29.77 0.76
C LEU A 268 -14.97 31.06 1.45
N THR A 269 -16.23 31.09 1.88
CA THR A 269 -16.73 32.09 2.81
C THR A 269 -16.97 31.41 4.14
N VAL A 270 -16.48 32.01 5.21
CA VAL A 270 -16.70 31.58 6.60
C VAL A 270 -17.45 32.68 7.31
N GLU A 271 -18.64 32.37 7.85
CA GLU A 271 -19.52 33.26 8.58
C GLU A 271 -19.19 33.31 10.08
#